data_3e5d131993ebd549cbd69face73ab2bb
#
_entry.id   3e5d131993ebd549cbd69face73ab2bb
#
_cell.length_a   1.000
_cell.length_b   1.000
_cell.length_c   1.000
_cell.angle_alpha   90.00
_cell.angle_beta   90.00
_cell.angle_gamma   90.00
#
_symmetry.space_group_name_H-M   'P 1'
#
loop_
_entity.id
_entity.type
_entity.pdbx_description
1 polymer ?
#
loop_
_entity_poly.entity_id
_entity_poly.type
_entity_poly.pdbx_seq_one_letter_code
_entity_poly.pdbx_strand_id
1 'polypeptide(L)'
;MEISRNAATAKGPAETFTGEVWVDPISRGLPPSPLNVAAVRFTPGARSAWHSHDGGQILYVTEGHGLVQVRGQQIVALNPGDVVYAPHGEEHWHGAGPDQFMTHLSITEGAPHWGGHVTDAEYKGQQQPDQ
;
A
#
# COMPACT_ATOMS: atom_id res chain seq x y z
N MET A 1 15.59 -11.00 -22.89
CA MET A 1 14.86 -11.55 -21.73
C MET A 1 15.82 -11.63 -20.54
N GLU A 2 15.36 -11.21 -19.37
CA GLU A 2 16.15 -11.32 -18.16
C GLU A 2 15.40 -12.14 -17.13
N ILE A 3 16.14 -12.93 -16.38
CA ILE A 3 15.60 -13.69 -15.26
C ILE A 3 16.33 -13.21 -14.01
N SER A 4 15.58 -12.70 -13.02
CA SER A 4 16.16 -12.27 -11.75
C SER A 4 15.72 -13.21 -10.63
N ARG A 5 16.49 -13.21 -9.55
CA ARG A 5 16.15 -13.94 -8.33
C ARG A 5 15.65 -12.95 -7.29
N ASN A 6 14.95 -13.47 -6.31
CA ASN A 6 14.37 -12.63 -5.26
C ASN A 6 15.46 -11.83 -4.55
N ALA A 7 15.20 -10.54 -4.39
CA ALA A 7 16.00 -9.70 -3.54
C ALA A 7 15.70 -10.01 -2.07
N ALA A 8 16.56 -9.53 -1.18
CA ALA A 8 16.32 -9.65 0.25
C ALA A 8 15.08 -8.85 0.67
N THR A 9 14.31 -9.40 1.60
CA THR A 9 13.20 -8.67 2.21
C THR A 9 13.72 -7.45 2.95
N ALA A 10 13.06 -6.32 2.76
CA ALA A 10 13.39 -5.08 3.43
C ALA A 10 12.27 -4.66 4.37
N LYS A 11 12.62 -4.03 5.48
CA LYS A 11 11.63 -3.44 6.37
C LYS A 11 11.12 -2.14 5.77
N GLY A 12 9.81 -1.93 5.77
CA GLY A 12 9.23 -0.67 5.36
C GLY A 12 9.67 0.46 6.28
N PRO A 13 10.11 1.61 5.73
CA PRO A 13 10.59 2.70 6.58
C PRO A 13 9.47 3.33 7.41
N ALA A 14 9.82 3.73 8.63
CA ALA A 14 8.87 4.34 9.56
C ALA A 14 8.32 5.68 9.04
N GLU A 15 9.01 6.31 8.14
CA GLU A 15 8.56 7.57 7.52
C GLU A 15 7.33 7.39 6.66
N THR A 16 7.12 6.20 6.10
CA THR A 16 6.03 5.94 5.15
C THR A 16 5.07 4.84 5.60
N PHE A 17 5.36 4.20 6.73
CA PHE A 17 4.50 3.15 7.30
C PHE A 17 4.33 3.32 8.80
N THR A 18 3.17 2.93 9.30
CA THR A 18 2.89 2.76 10.72
C THR A 18 2.78 1.28 11.00
N GLY A 19 3.44 0.80 12.06
CA GLY A 19 3.53 -0.62 12.38
C GLY A 19 4.60 -1.33 11.56
N GLU A 20 4.65 -2.64 11.67
CA GLU A 20 5.67 -3.43 10.98
C GLU A 20 5.19 -3.87 9.61
N VAL A 21 5.94 -3.49 8.60
CA VAL A 21 5.67 -3.78 7.20
C VAL A 21 6.93 -4.31 6.56
N TRP A 22 6.80 -5.36 5.77
CA TRP A 22 7.92 -6.01 5.09
C TRP A 22 7.69 -5.96 3.58
N VAL A 23 8.73 -5.58 2.86
CA VAL A 23 8.68 -5.39 1.40
C VAL A 23 9.63 -6.36 0.73
N ASP A 24 9.08 -7.14 -0.21
CA ASP A 24 9.88 -7.96 -1.11
C ASP A 24 9.90 -7.30 -2.48
N PRO A 25 10.99 -6.66 -2.88
CA PRO A 25 11.10 -6.11 -4.23
C PRO A 25 11.04 -7.24 -5.26
N ILE A 26 10.18 -7.08 -6.27
CA ILE A 26 10.06 -8.07 -7.36
C ILE A 26 10.72 -7.53 -8.62
N SER A 27 10.38 -6.30 -9.01
CA SER A 27 10.98 -5.66 -10.18
C SER A 27 10.96 -4.15 -10.00
N ARG A 28 12.08 -3.51 -10.31
CA ARG A 28 12.17 -2.05 -10.34
C ARG A 28 12.00 -1.50 -11.75
N GLY A 29 11.57 -2.37 -12.67
CA GLY A 29 11.53 -2.05 -14.08
C GLY A 29 12.90 -2.02 -14.71
N LEU A 30 12.93 -2.07 -16.01
CA LEU A 30 14.14 -1.90 -16.80
C LEU A 30 13.96 -0.67 -17.68
N PRO A 31 14.91 0.27 -17.68
CA PRO A 31 14.76 1.45 -18.52
C PRO A 31 14.43 1.08 -19.96
N PRO A 32 13.49 1.77 -20.64
CA PRO A 32 12.80 2.97 -20.16
C PRO A 32 11.50 2.73 -19.37
N SER A 33 11.22 1.50 -18.96
CA SER A 33 9.99 1.19 -18.23
C SER A 33 10.03 1.75 -16.80
N PRO A 34 9.03 2.54 -16.38
CA PRO A 34 8.92 3.01 -15.00
C PRO A 34 8.18 2.03 -14.08
N LEU A 35 7.88 0.83 -14.56
CA LEU A 35 7.06 -0.13 -13.83
C LEU A 35 7.80 -0.69 -12.63
N ASN A 36 7.18 -0.62 -11.46
CA ASN A 36 7.73 -1.12 -10.22
C ASN A 36 6.76 -2.11 -9.59
N VAL A 37 7.26 -3.26 -9.18
CA VAL A 37 6.44 -4.33 -8.59
C VAL A 37 7.09 -4.81 -7.30
N ALA A 38 6.29 -4.91 -6.25
CA ALA A 38 6.74 -5.41 -4.96
C ALA A 38 5.61 -6.19 -4.28
N ALA A 39 5.98 -7.15 -3.43
CA ALA A 39 5.03 -7.75 -2.50
C ALA A 39 5.20 -7.04 -1.15
N VAL A 40 4.10 -6.62 -0.56
CA VAL A 40 4.12 -5.86 0.69
C VAL A 40 3.27 -6.59 1.72
N ARG A 41 3.87 -6.86 2.88
CA ARG A 41 3.23 -7.60 3.98
C ARG A 41 3.06 -6.68 5.17
N PHE A 42 1.82 -6.58 5.62
CA PHE A 42 1.44 -5.74 6.75
C PHE A 42 1.04 -6.64 7.92
N THR A 43 1.66 -6.42 9.08
CA THR A 43 1.19 -7.05 10.32
C THR A 43 -0.13 -6.42 10.76
N PRO A 44 -0.91 -7.09 11.64
CA PRO A 44 -2.20 -6.52 12.08
C PRO A 44 -2.07 -5.08 12.53
N GLY A 45 -2.94 -4.22 12.02
CA GLY A 45 -2.96 -2.80 12.33
C GLY A 45 -1.94 -1.94 11.57
N ALA A 46 -0.97 -2.55 10.89
CA ALA A 46 0.02 -1.80 10.12
C ALA A 46 -0.59 -1.25 8.83
N ARG A 47 -0.11 -0.08 8.42
CA ARG A 47 -0.65 0.60 7.23
C ARG A 47 0.38 1.57 6.66
N SER A 48 0.17 1.93 5.39
CA SER A 48 0.94 2.99 4.75
C SER A 48 0.50 4.36 5.26
N ALA A 49 1.36 5.37 5.06
CA ALA A 49 0.95 6.76 5.14
C ALA A 49 -0.02 7.09 3.99
N TRP A 50 -0.68 8.23 4.07
CA TRP A 50 -1.41 8.79 2.93
C TRP A 50 -0.43 9.02 1.79
N HIS A 51 -0.81 8.61 0.58
CA HIS A 51 0.08 8.79 -0.58
C HIS A 51 -0.68 8.71 -1.90
N SER A 52 0.00 9.13 -2.96
CA SER A 52 -0.47 8.98 -4.33
C SER A 52 0.71 8.58 -5.20
N HIS A 53 0.42 8.16 -6.43
CA HIS A 53 1.44 7.79 -7.41
C HIS A 53 1.20 8.53 -8.72
N ASP A 54 2.28 8.95 -9.36
CA ASP A 54 2.18 9.70 -10.63
C ASP A 54 1.48 8.92 -11.72
N GLY A 55 1.75 7.63 -11.84
CA GLY A 55 1.14 6.77 -12.85
C GLY A 55 0.01 5.91 -12.33
N GLY A 56 -0.39 6.10 -11.06
CA GLY A 56 -1.38 5.24 -10.42
C GLY A 56 -0.78 4.00 -9.79
N GLN A 57 -1.65 3.21 -9.15
CA GLN A 57 -1.24 2.00 -8.47
C GLN A 57 -2.31 0.91 -8.62
N ILE A 58 -1.84 -0.31 -8.83
CA ILE A 58 -2.70 -1.50 -8.75
C ILE A 58 -2.24 -2.28 -7.53
N LEU A 59 -3.20 -2.68 -6.68
CA LEU A 59 -2.97 -3.59 -5.58
C LEU A 59 -3.73 -4.88 -5.85
N TYR A 60 -3.04 -6.00 -5.69
CA TYR A 60 -3.66 -7.31 -5.78
C TYR A 60 -3.45 -8.06 -4.48
N VAL A 61 -4.52 -8.28 -3.73
CA VAL A 61 -4.45 -8.93 -2.42
C VAL A 61 -4.22 -10.42 -2.60
N THR A 62 -3.15 -10.93 -2.05
CA THR A 62 -2.78 -12.35 -2.17
C THR A 62 -3.11 -13.15 -0.92
N GLU A 63 -3.01 -12.54 0.26
CA GLU A 63 -3.21 -13.23 1.53
C GLU A 63 -3.77 -12.29 2.59
N GLY A 64 -4.52 -12.84 3.51
CA GLY A 64 -4.99 -12.12 4.68
C GLY A 64 -6.17 -11.18 4.39
N HIS A 65 -6.37 -10.21 5.28
CA HIS A 65 -7.45 -9.25 5.17
C HIS A 65 -6.93 -7.85 5.45
N GLY A 66 -7.35 -6.91 4.63
CA GLY A 66 -6.84 -5.56 4.73
C GLY A 66 -7.91 -4.49 4.55
N LEU A 67 -7.44 -3.28 4.50
CA LEU A 67 -8.24 -2.07 4.37
C LEU A 67 -7.61 -1.15 3.34
N VAL A 68 -8.44 -0.39 2.66
CA VAL A 68 -8.02 0.69 1.76
C VAL A 68 -8.98 1.86 1.94
N GLN A 69 -8.46 3.07 1.82
CA GLN A 69 -9.30 4.26 1.88
C GLN A 69 -8.77 5.32 0.93
N VAL A 70 -9.66 5.88 0.13
CA VAL A 70 -9.42 7.11 -0.63
C VAL A 70 -9.76 8.30 0.27
N ARG A 71 -8.94 9.33 0.23
CA ARG A 71 -9.17 10.55 1.03
C ARG A 71 -10.60 11.06 0.81
N GLY A 72 -11.33 11.26 1.91
CA GLY A 72 -12.70 11.75 1.88
C GLY A 72 -13.78 10.69 1.63
N GLN A 73 -13.39 9.42 1.47
CA GLN A 73 -14.33 8.32 1.27
C GLN A 73 -14.27 7.34 2.43
N GLN A 74 -15.17 6.35 2.42
CA GLN A 74 -15.21 5.34 3.46
C GLN A 74 -14.08 4.32 3.29
N ILE A 75 -13.65 3.73 4.39
CA ILE A 75 -12.73 2.61 4.39
C ILE A 75 -13.42 1.40 3.77
N VAL A 76 -12.71 0.70 2.89
CA VAL A 76 -13.21 -0.50 2.22
C VAL A 76 -12.36 -1.69 2.68
N ALA A 77 -13.03 -2.78 3.06
CA ALA A 77 -12.36 -4.02 3.44
C ALA A 77 -11.86 -4.76 2.20
N LEU A 78 -10.69 -5.37 2.33
CA LEU A 78 -10.05 -6.12 1.25
C LEU A 78 -9.89 -7.58 1.64
N ASN A 79 -10.17 -8.47 0.68
CA ASN A 79 -10.02 -9.91 0.82
C ASN A 79 -9.11 -10.46 -0.27
N PRO A 80 -8.55 -11.68 -0.08
CA PRO A 80 -7.72 -12.29 -1.11
C PRO A 80 -8.42 -12.35 -2.46
N GLY A 81 -7.71 -11.98 -3.50
CA GLY A 81 -8.25 -11.90 -4.86
C GLY A 81 -8.80 -10.54 -5.24
N ASP A 82 -8.97 -9.64 -4.29
CA ASP A 82 -9.44 -8.29 -4.60
C ASP A 82 -8.36 -7.50 -5.33
N VAL A 83 -8.79 -6.70 -6.28
CA VAL A 83 -7.93 -5.79 -7.03
C VAL A 83 -8.38 -4.36 -6.77
N VAL A 84 -7.43 -3.52 -6.35
CA VAL A 84 -7.66 -2.09 -6.19
C VAL A 84 -6.94 -1.37 -7.31
N TYR A 85 -7.63 -0.46 -7.96
CA TYR A 85 -7.01 0.47 -8.90
C TYR A 85 -7.13 1.88 -8.36
N ALA A 86 -5.97 2.48 -8.02
CA ALA A 86 -5.88 3.87 -7.59
C ALA A 86 -5.34 4.68 -8.76
N PRO A 87 -6.17 5.54 -9.39
CA PRO A 87 -5.71 6.32 -10.53
C PRO A 87 -4.65 7.33 -10.12
N HIS A 88 -3.97 7.88 -11.12
CA HIS A 88 -2.94 8.86 -10.94
C HIS A 88 -3.40 10.00 -10.02
N GLY A 89 -2.59 10.36 -9.06
CA GLY A 89 -2.84 11.50 -8.17
C GLY A 89 -3.89 11.28 -7.08
N GLU A 90 -4.57 10.12 -7.05
CA GLU A 90 -5.57 9.86 -6.02
C GLU A 90 -4.92 9.50 -4.70
N GLU A 91 -5.14 10.31 -3.68
CA GLU A 91 -4.56 10.11 -2.37
C GLU A 91 -5.32 9.03 -1.60
N HIS A 92 -4.58 8.05 -1.11
CA HIS A 92 -5.13 6.89 -0.44
C HIS A 92 -4.12 6.30 0.55
N TRP A 93 -4.59 5.34 1.35
CA TRP A 93 -3.72 4.46 2.13
C TRP A 93 -4.26 3.04 2.07
N HIS A 94 -3.40 2.08 2.36
CA HIS A 94 -3.76 0.67 2.46
C HIS A 94 -2.96 0.01 3.58
N GLY A 95 -3.51 -1.06 4.13
CA GLY A 95 -2.88 -1.77 5.23
C GLY A 95 -3.66 -3.00 5.65
N ALA A 96 -3.19 -3.64 6.71
CA ALA A 96 -3.84 -4.80 7.29
C ALA A 96 -5.05 -4.39 8.13
N GLY A 97 -5.99 -5.30 8.28
CA GLY A 97 -7.03 -5.16 9.28
C GLY A 97 -6.47 -5.25 10.69
N PRO A 98 -7.28 -4.96 11.71
CA PRO A 98 -6.77 -4.91 13.08
C PRO A 98 -6.38 -6.27 13.66
N ASP A 99 -6.95 -7.35 13.13
CA ASP A 99 -6.80 -8.68 13.73
C ASP A 99 -6.04 -9.67 12.86
N GLN A 100 -5.72 -9.31 11.61
CA GLN A 100 -5.07 -10.21 10.66
C GLN A 100 -4.04 -9.45 9.83
N PHE A 101 -3.01 -10.16 9.42
CA PHE A 101 -2.05 -9.60 8.47
C PHE A 101 -2.67 -9.55 7.07
N MET A 102 -2.06 -8.77 6.20
CA MET A 102 -2.42 -8.73 4.78
C MET A 102 -1.16 -8.65 3.93
N THR A 103 -1.18 -9.39 2.82
CA THR A 103 -0.15 -9.29 1.79
C THR A 103 -0.80 -8.90 0.48
N HIS A 104 -0.19 -7.94 -0.22
CA HIS A 104 -0.61 -7.61 -1.57
C HIS A 104 0.59 -7.41 -2.49
N LEU A 105 0.36 -7.59 -3.78
CA LEU A 105 1.28 -7.09 -4.79
C LEU A 105 0.98 -5.61 -5.00
N SER A 106 2.02 -4.81 -5.13
CA SER A 106 1.93 -3.40 -5.48
C SER A 106 2.57 -3.22 -6.85
N ILE A 107 1.81 -2.68 -7.79
CA ILE A 107 2.26 -2.42 -9.16
C ILE A 107 2.08 -0.94 -9.41
N THR A 108 3.18 -0.22 -9.61
CA THR A 108 3.16 1.23 -9.73
C THR A 108 3.97 1.70 -10.93
N GLU A 109 3.63 2.86 -11.44
CA GLU A 109 4.44 3.60 -12.40
C GLU A 109 4.69 5.01 -11.85
N GLY A 110 5.92 5.46 -12.01
CA GLY A 110 6.30 6.80 -11.57
C GLY A 110 6.54 6.92 -10.08
N ALA A 111 6.77 8.14 -9.64
CA ALA A 111 7.17 8.43 -8.27
C ALA A 111 5.98 8.44 -7.31
N PRO A 112 6.18 7.96 -6.08
CA PRO A 112 5.20 8.15 -5.02
C PRO A 112 5.30 9.56 -4.44
N HIS A 113 4.16 10.08 -3.97
CA HIS A 113 4.08 11.32 -3.22
C HIS A 113 3.52 11.00 -1.83
N TRP A 114 4.37 11.08 -0.82
CA TRP A 114 4.02 10.70 0.53
C TRP A 114 3.46 11.88 1.31
N GLY A 115 2.33 11.65 1.98
CA GLY A 115 1.72 12.58 2.91
C GLY A 115 1.94 12.17 4.36
N GLY A 116 1.09 12.64 5.24
CA GLY A 116 1.15 12.31 6.66
C GLY A 116 0.74 10.87 6.95
N HIS A 117 1.14 10.39 8.11
CA HIS A 117 0.71 9.09 8.59
C HIS A 117 -0.80 9.05 8.80
N VAL A 118 -1.38 7.87 8.60
CA VAL A 118 -2.78 7.62 8.97
C VAL A 118 -2.83 7.47 10.49
N THR A 119 -3.55 8.38 11.14
CA THR A 119 -3.68 8.33 12.61
C THR A 119 -4.50 7.12 13.03
N ASP A 120 -4.39 6.74 14.32
CA ASP A 120 -5.22 5.66 14.85
C ASP A 120 -6.70 5.97 14.70
N ALA A 121 -7.10 7.22 14.90
CA ALA A 121 -8.49 7.64 14.72
C ALA A 121 -8.95 7.46 13.27
N GLU A 122 -8.13 7.90 12.31
CA GLU A 122 -8.44 7.70 10.89
C GLU A 122 -8.52 6.22 10.54
N TYR A 123 -7.58 5.43 11.03
CA TYR A 123 -7.55 3.99 10.77
C TYR A 123 -8.82 3.28 11.27
N LYS A 124 -9.34 3.73 12.41
CA LYS A 124 -10.57 3.18 12.98
C LYS A 124 -11.85 3.72 12.30
N GLY A 125 -11.69 4.55 11.30
CA GLY A 125 -12.81 5.14 10.60
C GLY A 125 -13.50 6.25 11.35
N GLN A 126 -12.85 6.80 12.38
CA GLN A 126 -13.38 7.94 13.11
C GLN A 126 -13.10 9.19 12.30
N GLN A 127 -14.16 9.89 11.93
CA GLN A 127 -14.00 11.16 11.24
C GLN A 127 -13.61 12.23 12.23
N GLN A 128 -12.76 13.14 11.77
CA GLN A 128 -12.48 14.34 12.54
C GLN A 128 -13.77 15.15 12.66
N PRO A 129 -14.04 15.74 13.84
CA PRO A 129 -15.20 16.60 13.95
C PRO A 129 -15.12 17.71 12.92
N ASP A 130 -16.24 18.02 12.31
CA ASP A 130 -16.30 19.16 11.40
C ASP A 130 -15.97 20.44 12.18
N GLN A 131 -15.15 21.22 11.58
CA GLN A 131 -14.67 22.44 12.18
C GLN A 131 -15.54 23.63 11.78
#